data_00509d777b35dc825beeb61ecb538ca9
#
_entry.id   00509d777b35dc825beeb61ecb538ca9
#
_cell.length_a   1.000
_cell.length_b   1.000
_cell.length_c   1.000
_cell.angle_alpha   90.00
_cell.angle_beta   90.00
_cell.angle_gamma   90.00
#
_symmetry.space_group_name_H-M   'P 1'
#
loop_
_entity.id
_entity.type
_entity.pdbx_description
1 polymer ?
#
loop_
_entity_poly.entity_id
_entity_poly.type
_entity_poly.pdbx_seq_one_letter_code
_entity_poly.pdbx_strand_id
1 'polypeptide(L)'
;MIITKAKPFAEVLQSLEGEKTVFLVGCSECATVCKTGGEEEVKQMKARLEQEGKTVSGWVVLDPGCNLLEAKKEFRKAKEEIGQADSLLVMSCGGGAQIAQEASGKIVHPANNTLFLGTVERFGHFKEYCSMCGECILDLTGGICPATRCPKGLLNGPCGGAKDGKCEVNPDNDCVWIEIYDRLKEIGKLKEFLASPVHVHDYSVNTNPSTLVLERDKARSDNR
;
A
#
# COMPACT_ATOMS: atom_id res chain seq x y z
N MET A 1 -3.18 6.09 0.54
CA MET A 1 -1.75 5.80 0.75
C MET A 1 -1.54 4.31 1.02
N ILE A 2 -0.33 3.79 0.83
CA ILE A 2 -0.05 2.38 1.14
C ILE A 2 0.36 2.27 2.61
N ILE A 3 -0.36 1.44 3.36
CA ILE A 3 -0.04 1.21 4.77
C ILE A 3 0.99 0.11 4.87
N THR A 4 2.04 0.40 5.63
CA THR A 4 3.15 -0.51 5.89
C THR A 4 3.34 -0.74 7.37
N LYS A 5 3.86 -1.91 7.72
CA LYS A 5 4.26 -2.29 9.07
C LYS A 5 5.71 -2.76 9.02
N ALA A 6 6.55 -2.19 9.88
CA ALA A 6 7.93 -2.63 9.99
C ALA A 6 7.98 -4.11 10.43
N LYS A 7 8.87 -4.87 9.81
CA LYS A 7 9.17 -6.23 10.23
C LYS A 7 9.90 -6.23 11.58
N PRO A 8 9.76 -7.29 12.37
CA PRO A 8 10.61 -7.49 13.53
C PRO A 8 12.09 -7.40 13.14
N PHE A 9 12.89 -6.72 13.94
CA PHE A 9 14.31 -6.53 13.61
C PHE A 9 15.09 -7.84 13.45
N ALA A 10 14.73 -8.86 14.22
CA ALA A 10 15.31 -10.20 14.09
C ALA A 10 15.05 -10.80 12.70
N GLU A 11 13.84 -10.58 12.11
CA GLU A 11 13.50 -11.00 10.74
C GLU A 11 14.32 -10.24 9.70
N VAL A 12 14.55 -8.94 9.93
CA VAL A 12 15.42 -8.13 9.07
C VAL A 12 16.85 -8.64 9.11
N LEU A 13 17.41 -8.91 10.30
CA LEU A 13 18.75 -9.47 10.45
C LEU A 13 18.89 -10.84 9.80
N GLN A 14 17.90 -11.69 9.95
CA GLN A 14 17.87 -13.01 9.30
C GLN A 14 17.86 -12.88 7.76
N SER A 15 17.11 -11.93 7.21
CA SER A 15 17.09 -11.70 5.75
C SER A 15 18.44 -11.20 5.22
N LEU A 16 19.25 -10.57 6.07
CA LEU A 16 20.59 -10.06 5.77
C LEU A 16 21.72 -11.06 6.14
N GLU A 17 21.39 -12.33 6.36
CA GLU A 17 22.40 -13.34 6.67
C GLU A 17 23.38 -13.49 5.49
N GLY A 18 24.69 -13.45 5.79
CA GLY A 18 25.75 -13.47 4.76
C GLY A 18 26.12 -12.10 4.19
N GLU A 19 25.25 -11.10 4.29
CA GLU A 19 25.51 -9.72 3.86
C GLU A 19 26.34 -8.97 4.91
N LYS A 20 27.41 -8.30 4.50
CA LYS A 20 28.27 -7.51 5.42
C LYS A 20 27.97 -6.02 5.32
N THR A 21 27.80 -5.55 4.09
CA THR A 21 27.60 -4.12 3.79
C THR A 21 26.26 -3.90 3.15
N VAL A 22 25.44 -3.01 3.71
CA VAL A 22 24.08 -2.76 3.28
C VAL A 22 23.88 -1.27 3.00
N PHE A 23 23.18 -0.93 1.92
CA PHE A 23 22.72 0.42 1.64
C PHE A 23 21.23 0.55 2.00
N LEU A 24 20.82 1.62 2.71
CA LEU A 24 19.44 1.80 3.16
C LEU A 24 18.65 2.68 2.21
N VAL A 25 17.40 2.29 1.93
CA VAL A 25 16.48 3.05 1.08
C VAL A 25 15.17 3.29 1.83
N GLY A 26 14.88 4.54 2.14
CA GLY A 26 13.62 5.00 2.73
C GLY A 26 12.66 5.57 1.69
N CYS A 27 11.49 6.03 2.17
CA CYS A 27 10.47 6.70 1.35
C CYS A 27 9.83 7.84 2.16
N SER A 28 9.84 9.07 1.61
CA SER A 28 9.32 10.28 2.24
C SER A 28 7.80 10.31 2.38
N GLU A 29 7.09 9.50 1.58
CA GLU A 29 5.63 9.49 1.47
C GLU A 29 4.99 8.50 2.46
N CYS A 30 4.38 7.45 1.94
CA CYS A 30 3.59 6.49 2.73
C CYS A 30 4.35 5.91 3.92
N ALA A 31 5.62 5.52 3.74
CA ALA A 31 6.41 4.92 4.80
C ALA A 31 6.77 5.92 5.92
N THR A 32 6.95 7.20 5.60
CA THR A 32 7.15 8.26 6.60
C THR A 32 5.90 8.46 7.45
N VAL A 33 4.73 8.51 6.83
CA VAL A 33 3.44 8.64 7.56
C VAL A 33 3.17 7.42 8.44
N CYS A 34 3.55 6.22 7.99
CA CYS A 34 3.44 4.98 8.77
C CYS A 34 4.54 4.82 9.84
N LYS A 35 5.53 5.70 9.90
CA LYS A 35 6.70 5.58 10.78
C LYS A 35 7.47 4.27 10.56
N THR A 36 7.66 3.90 9.30
CA THR A 36 8.31 2.63 8.90
C THR A 36 9.51 2.82 7.97
N GLY A 37 9.77 4.05 7.48
CA GLY A 37 10.87 4.25 6.53
C GLY A 37 11.10 5.69 6.09
N GLY A 38 10.73 6.67 6.93
CA GLY A 38 11.17 8.04 6.81
C GLY A 38 12.64 8.21 7.23
N GLU A 39 13.15 9.42 7.15
CA GLU A 39 14.55 9.73 7.46
C GLU A 39 14.94 9.30 8.87
N GLU A 40 14.05 9.51 9.84
CA GLU A 40 14.29 9.18 11.23
C GLU A 40 14.39 7.67 11.45
N GLU A 41 13.47 6.90 10.86
CA GLU A 41 13.46 5.44 10.91
C GLU A 41 14.69 4.84 10.19
N VAL A 42 15.13 5.45 9.09
CA VAL A 42 16.34 5.03 8.36
C VAL A 42 17.58 5.24 9.22
N LYS A 43 17.72 6.39 9.89
CA LYS A 43 18.84 6.66 10.81
C LYS A 43 18.85 5.70 12.01
N GLN A 44 17.68 5.39 12.56
CA GLN A 44 17.55 4.41 13.63
C GLN A 44 17.93 3.00 13.16
N MET A 45 17.49 2.60 11.97
CA MET A 45 17.85 1.31 11.38
C MET A 45 19.35 1.21 11.15
N LYS A 46 19.99 2.27 10.63
CA LYS A 46 21.44 2.33 10.46
C LYS A 46 22.15 2.06 11.78
N ALA A 47 21.83 2.79 12.84
CA ALA A 47 22.46 2.62 14.16
C ALA A 47 22.30 1.19 14.69
N ARG A 48 21.12 0.59 14.53
CA ARG A 48 20.83 -0.80 14.96
C ARG A 48 21.65 -1.82 14.18
N LEU A 49 21.77 -1.67 12.86
CA LEU A 49 22.57 -2.59 12.02
C LEU A 49 24.06 -2.49 12.35
N GLU A 50 24.57 -1.28 12.60
CA GLU A 50 25.97 -1.06 12.99
C GLU A 50 26.27 -1.68 14.38
N GLN A 51 25.32 -1.66 15.31
CA GLN A 51 25.44 -2.36 16.60
C GLN A 51 25.53 -3.88 16.45
N GLU A 52 24.90 -4.45 15.43
CA GLU A 52 24.97 -5.88 15.07
C GLU A 52 26.18 -6.22 14.18
N GLY A 53 27.11 -5.28 14.00
CA GLY A 53 28.36 -5.49 13.26
C GLY A 53 28.20 -5.44 11.73
N LYS A 54 27.06 -4.97 11.21
CA LYS A 54 26.89 -4.69 9.79
C LYS A 54 27.49 -3.33 9.43
N THR A 55 27.98 -3.18 8.22
CA THR A 55 28.41 -1.89 7.66
C THR A 55 27.27 -1.28 6.87
N VAL A 56 26.93 -0.02 7.12
CA VAL A 56 25.99 0.73 6.29
C VAL A 56 26.78 1.69 5.40
N SER A 57 26.88 1.37 4.09
CA SER A 57 27.66 2.16 3.13
C SER A 57 27.07 3.55 2.85
N GLY A 58 25.75 3.69 3.01
CA GLY A 58 25.03 4.94 2.82
C GLY A 58 23.53 4.74 2.94
N TRP A 59 22.78 5.82 2.73
CA TRP A 59 21.32 5.75 2.70
C TRP A 59 20.72 6.89 1.87
N VAL A 60 19.48 6.68 1.42
CA VAL A 60 18.66 7.68 0.72
C VAL A 60 17.20 7.53 1.12
N VAL A 61 16.47 8.64 1.15
CA VAL A 61 15.00 8.66 1.27
C VAL A 61 14.45 9.16 -0.05
N LEU A 62 13.77 8.29 -0.80
CA LEU A 62 13.21 8.59 -2.11
C LEU A 62 11.87 9.32 -2.00
N ASP A 63 11.58 10.22 -2.93
CA ASP A 63 10.37 11.05 -2.97
C ASP A 63 9.63 10.99 -4.32
N PRO A 64 8.67 10.06 -4.51
CA PRO A 64 8.37 8.88 -3.68
C PRO A 64 9.23 7.64 -4.08
N GLY A 65 9.31 6.66 -3.18
CA GLY A 65 10.05 5.41 -3.42
C GLY A 65 9.52 4.52 -4.57
N CYS A 66 8.27 4.71 -5.00
CA CYS A 66 7.65 3.97 -6.10
C CYS A 66 7.81 4.66 -7.49
N ASN A 67 8.64 5.69 -7.59
CA ASN A 67 8.95 6.36 -8.86
C ASN A 67 10.30 5.90 -9.40
N LEU A 68 10.28 5.16 -10.53
CA LEU A 68 11.50 4.60 -11.12
C LEU A 68 12.51 5.68 -11.58
N LEU A 69 12.03 6.78 -12.15
CA LEU A 69 12.92 7.84 -12.65
C LEU A 69 13.59 8.56 -11.48
N GLU A 70 12.86 8.81 -10.40
CA GLU A 70 13.43 9.41 -9.19
C GLU A 70 14.43 8.46 -8.52
N ALA A 71 14.11 7.18 -8.39
CA ALA A 71 15.03 6.18 -7.87
C ALA A 71 16.33 6.11 -8.69
N LYS A 72 16.22 6.06 -10.02
CA LYS A 72 17.40 6.07 -10.91
C LYS A 72 18.23 7.34 -10.77
N LYS A 73 17.59 8.48 -10.59
CA LYS A 73 18.27 9.79 -10.40
C LYS A 73 19.04 9.81 -9.07
N GLU A 74 18.39 9.46 -7.97
CA GLU A 74 19.02 9.48 -6.65
C GLU A 74 20.09 8.40 -6.50
N PHE A 75 19.88 7.21 -7.06
CA PHE A 75 20.89 6.14 -7.04
C PHE A 75 22.15 6.45 -7.89
N ARG A 76 22.03 7.30 -8.92
CA ARG A 76 23.23 7.81 -9.63
C ARG A 76 24.08 8.70 -8.73
N LYS A 77 23.48 9.48 -7.83
CA LYS A 77 24.22 10.32 -6.89
C LYS A 77 24.94 9.48 -5.83
N ALA A 78 24.31 8.37 -5.40
CA ALA A 78 24.83 7.43 -4.40
C ALA A 78 25.52 6.21 -5.05
N LYS A 79 26.04 6.34 -6.28
CA LYS A 79 26.55 5.21 -7.07
C LYS A 79 27.70 4.49 -6.38
N GLU A 80 28.59 5.21 -5.73
CA GLU A 80 29.75 4.63 -5.06
C GLU A 80 29.34 3.84 -3.82
N GLU A 81 28.49 4.40 -2.98
CA GLU A 81 27.97 3.77 -1.77
C GLU A 81 27.12 2.54 -2.08
N ILE A 82 26.28 2.62 -3.11
CA ILE A 82 25.50 1.46 -3.60
C ILE A 82 26.43 0.41 -4.20
N GLY A 83 27.50 0.84 -4.89
CA GLY A 83 28.52 -0.06 -5.46
C GLY A 83 29.20 -0.90 -4.37
N GLN A 84 29.51 -0.32 -3.23
CA GLN A 84 30.14 -0.96 -2.08
C GLN A 84 29.21 -1.89 -1.31
N ALA A 85 27.89 -1.72 -1.43
CA ALA A 85 26.92 -2.54 -0.71
C ALA A 85 26.79 -3.93 -1.34
N ASP A 86 26.66 -4.97 -0.55
CA ASP A 86 26.26 -6.31 -0.95
C ASP A 86 24.81 -6.30 -1.45
N SER A 87 23.94 -5.61 -0.69
CA SER A 87 22.50 -5.52 -0.94
C SER A 87 21.90 -4.19 -0.49
N LEU A 88 20.62 -3.97 -0.83
CA LEU A 88 19.82 -2.85 -0.35
C LEU A 88 18.78 -3.32 0.67
N LEU A 89 18.72 -2.67 1.83
CA LEU A 89 17.61 -2.82 2.77
C LEU A 89 16.59 -1.70 2.49
N VAL A 90 15.38 -2.07 2.04
CA VAL A 90 14.38 -1.12 1.59
C VAL A 90 13.26 -0.97 2.62
N MET A 91 13.12 0.22 3.17
CA MET A 91 12.18 0.62 4.20
C MET A 91 10.99 1.37 3.58
N SER A 92 10.36 0.75 2.56
CA SER A 92 9.19 1.26 1.86
C SER A 92 8.12 0.17 1.69
N CYS A 93 7.06 0.42 0.93
CA CYS A 93 6.12 -0.62 0.51
C CYS A 93 6.75 -1.54 -0.57
N GLY A 94 6.09 -2.66 -0.87
CA GLY A 94 6.55 -3.62 -1.87
C GLY A 94 6.74 -3.03 -3.27
N GLY A 95 5.95 -1.99 -3.64
CA GLY A 95 6.14 -1.26 -4.88
C GLY A 95 7.50 -0.54 -4.90
N GLY A 96 7.84 0.19 -3.83
CA GLY A 96 9.14 0.86 -3.74
C GLY A 96 10.32 -0.12 -3.64
N ALA A 97 10.13 -1.29 -3.00
CA ALA A 97 11.16 -2.32 -2.95
C ALA A 97 11.50 -2.87 -4.36
N GLN A 98 10.50 -3.13 -5.18
CA GLN A 98 10.69 -3.58 -6.57
C GLN A 98 11.34 -2.49 -7.45
N ILE A 99 10.92 -1.23 -7.29
CA ILE A 99 11.55 -0.09 -7.97
C ILE A 99 13.03 0.07 -7.57
N ALA A 100 13.36 -0.11 -6.30
CA ALA A 100 14.74 -0.08 -5.84
C ALA A 100 15.60 -1.19 -6.48
N GLN A 101 15.03 -2.39 -6.63
CA GLN A 101 15.69 -3.50 -7.33
C GLN A 101 15.91 -3.17 -8.81
N GLU A 102 14.88 -2.69 -9.52
CA GLU A 102 14.96 -2.35 -10.94
C GLU A 102 15.94 -1.20 -11.22
N ALA A 103 15.99 -0.21 -10.31
CA ALA A 103 16.87 0.95 -10.46
C ALA A 103 18.34 0.65 -10.17
N SER A 104 18.63 -0.29 -9.25
CA SER A 104 19.98 -0.60 -8.77
C SER A 104 20.59 -1.86 -9.38
N GLY A 105 19.75 -2.84 -9.73
CA GLY A 105 20.20 -4.19 -10.10
C GLY A 105 20.76 -5.01 -8.92
N LYS A 106 20.67 -4.51 -7.69
CA LYS A 106 21.16 -5.17 -6.47
C LYS A 106 20.11 -6.10 -5.88
N ILE A 107 20.54 -7.03 -5.03
CA ILE A 107 19.64 -7.76 -4.13
C ILE A 107 18.93 -6.77 -3.23
N VAL A 108 17.63 -6.97 -2.99
CA VAL A 108 16.79 -6.12 -2.16
C VAL A 108 16.14 -6.93 -1.06
N HIS A 109 16.31 -6.46 0.17
CA HIS A 109 15.65 -6.99 1.36
C HIS A 109 14.57 -6.00 1.83
N PRO A 110 13.27 -6.34 1.79
CA PRO A 110 12.22 -5.47 2.29
C PRO A 110 12.18 -5.49 3.83
N ALA A 111 12.33 -4.32 4.45
CA ALA A 111 12.22 -4.15 5.90
C ALA A 111 10.77 -4.03 6.40
N ASN A 112 9.81 -3.90 5.48
CA ASN A 112 8.41 -3.67 5.80
C ASN A 112 7.50 -4.71 5.15
N ASN A 113 6.38 -5.00 5.80
CA ASN A 113 5.23 -5.67 5.20
C ASN A 113 4.27 -4.61 4.66
N THR A 114 3.77 -4.81 3.44
CA THR A 114 2.72 -3.98 2.84
C THR A 114 1.37 -4.57 3.22
N LEU A 115 0.48 -3.77 3.81
CA LEU A 115 -0.78 -4.27 4.36
C LEU A 115 -1.97 -4.00 3.43
N PHE A 116 -2.32 -2.73 3.23
CA PHE A 116 -3.49 -2.33 2.46
C PHE A 116 -3.38 -0.90 1.93
N LEU A 117 -4.31 -0.50 1.05
CA LEU A 117 -4.54 0.88 0.67
C LEU A 117 -5.33 1.58 1.77
N GLY A 118 -4.66 2.42 2.55
CA GLY A 118 -5.24 3.08 3.71
C GLY A 118 -5.63 4.52 3.49
N THR A 119 -6.59 4.94 4.29
CA THR A 119 -7.00 6.32 4.52
C THR A 119 -6.60 6.72 5.93
N VAL A 120 -6.10 7.94 6.09
CA VAL A 120 -5.72 8.48 7.40
C VAL A 120 -6.97 9.03 8.09
N GLU A 121 -7.37 8.44 9.19
CA GLU A 121 -8.44 8.97 10.05
C GLU A 121 -7.87 10.04 10.99
N ARG A 122 -6.73 9.73 11.59
CA ARG A 122 -5.90 10.64 12.39
C ARG A 122 -4.49 10.05 12.45
N PHE A 123 -3.52 10.82 12.93
CA PHE A 123 -2.15 10.34 13.04
C PHE A 123 -2.06 9.01 13.80
N GLY A 124 -1.43 8.02 13.15
CA GLY A 124 -1.29 6.65 13.69
C GLY A 124 -2.55 5.78 13.59
N HIS A 125 -3.67 6.28 13.04
CA HIS A 125 -4.90 5.52 12.83
C HIS A 125 -5.24 5.47 11.35
N PHE A 126 -5.17 4.28 10.79
CA PHE A 126 -5.41 4.02 9.38
C PHE A 126 -6.56 3.05 9.21
N LYS A 127 -7.44 3.32 8.23
CA LYS A 127 -8.55 2.45 7.87
C LYS A 127 -8.52 2.11 6.39
N GLU A 128 -8.96 0.92 6.06
CA GLU A 128 -9.15 0.49 4.69
C GLU A 128 -10.56 0.85 4.24
N TYR A 129 -10.67 1.81 3.29
CA TYR A 129 -11.94 2.21 2.68
C TYR A 129 -12.04 1.85 1.19
N CYS A 130 -10.96 1.40 0.58
CA CYS A 130 -10.90 1.06 -0.83
C CYS A 130 -9.95 -0.11 -1.07
N SER A 131 -10.41 -1.15 -1.74
CA SER A 131 -9.63 -2.33 -2.15
C SER A 131 -9.14 -2.25 -3.60
N MET A 132 -9.32 -1.10 -4.28
CA MET A 132 -8.92 -0.90 -5.68
C MET A 132 -9.58 -1.92 -6.63
N CYS A 133 -10.86 -2.20 -6.45
CA CYS A 133 -11.59 -3.23 -7.21
C CYS A 133 -11.81 -2.88 -8.69
N GLY A 134 -11.51 -1.65 -9.12
CA GLY A 134 -11.59 -1.23 -10.53
C GLY A 134 -12.92 -0.64 -10.94
N GLU A 135 -14.02 -0.96 -10.30
CA GLU A 135 -15.36 -0.47 -10.60
C GLU A 135 -16.00 0.15 -9.35
N CYS A 136 -16.14 1.48 -9.35
CA CYS A 136 -16.59 2.22 -8.17
C CYS A 136 -18.11 2.36 -8.13
N ILE A 137 -18.74 1.86 -7.05
CA ILE A 137 -20.20 1.88 -6.84
C ILE A 137 -20.62 2.80 -5.69
N LEU A 138 -19.78 3.75 -5.28
CA LEU A 138 -20.05 4.64 -4.16
C LEU A 138 -21.26 5.55 -4.37
N ASP A 139 -21.58 5.90 -5.61
CA ASP A 139 -22.76 6.66 -6.01
C ASP A 139 -24.06 5.90 -5.70
N LEU A 140 -24.05 4.58 -5.83
CA LEU A 140 -25.19 3.71 -5.51
C LEU A 140 -25.38 3.50 -4.00
N THR A 141 -24.31 3.59 -3.24
CA THR A 141 -24.27 3.20 -1.81
C THR A 141 -24.13 4.39 -0.87
N GLY A 142 -24.41 5.62 -1.36
CA GLY A 142 -24.35 6.84 -0.57
C GLY A 142 -22.95 7.18 -0.05
N GLY A 143 -21.90 6.77 -0.78
CA GLY A 143 -20.50 7.05 -0.44
C GLY A 143 -19.84 6.00 0.47
N ILE A 144 -20.49 4.89 0.78
CA ILE A 144 -19.98 3.83 1.65
C ILE A 144 -19.65 2.59 0.83
N CYS A 145 -18.40 2.14 0.83
CA CYS A 145 -17.93 1.03 -0.01
C CYS A 145 -18.28 -0.34 0.60
N PRO A 146 -19.21 -1.13 0.03
CA PRO A 146 -19.47 -2.48 0.50
C PRO A 146 -18.39 -3.48 0.08
N ALA A 147 -17.72 -3.28 -1.06
CA ALA A 147 -16.69 -4.18 -1.56
C ALA A 147 -15.52 -4.34 -0.56
N THR A 148 -15.13 -3.25 0.08
CA THR A 148 -14.02 -3.25 1.06
C THR A 148 -14.51 -3.52 2.47
N ARG A 149 -15.66 -2.95 2.86
CA ARG A 149 -16.08 -2.93 4.26
C ARG A 149 -16.98 -4.10 4.66
N CYS A 150 -17.52 -4.86 3.69
CA CYS A 150 -18.22 -6.11 3.97
C CYS A 150 -17.24 -7.29 3.93
N PRO A 151 -16.99 -8.01 5.04
CA PRO A 151 -16.09 -9.16 5.04
C PRO A 151 -16.49 -10.30 4.08
N LYS A 152 -17.76 -10.31 3.66
CA LYS A 152 -18.28 -11.25 2.66
C LYS A 152 -18.23 -10.71 1.22
N GLY A 153 -17.79 -9.46 1.02
CA GLY A 153 -17.75 -8.83 -0.30
C GLY A 153 -19.11 -8.68 -0.99
N LEU A 154 -20.20 -8.55 -0.23
CA LEU A 154 -21.55 -8.43 -0.80
C LEU A 154 -21.76 -7.04 -1.38
N LEU A 155 -22.21 -6.95 -2.63
CA LEU A 155 -22.38 -5.71 -3.38
C LEU A 155 -23.83 -5.24 -3.53
N ASN A 156 -24.81 -6.12 -3.27
CA ASN A 156 -26.23 -5.87 -3.59
C ASN A 156 -27.15 -5.96 -2.38
N GLY A 157 -26.64 -5.88 -1.17
CA GLY A 157 -27.47 -5.91 0.05
C GLY A 157 -26.86 -6.75 1.17
N PRO A 158 -27.47 -6.73 2.35
CA PRO A 158 -26.99 -7.41 3.54
C PRO A 158 -27.14 -8.94 3.45
N CYS A 159 -26.27 -9.66 4.17
CA CYS A 159 -26.37 -11.12 4.32
C CYS A 159 -27.51 -11.57 5.24
N GLY A 160 -28.12 -10.66 6.00
CA GLY A 160 -29.13 -10.98 7.02
C GLY A 160 -28.57 -11.51 8.35
N GLY A 161 -27.26 -11.70 8.47
CA GLY A 161 -26.63 -12.24 9.69
C GLY A 161 -26.19 -11.20 10.72
N ALA A 162 -26.42 -9.90 10.45
CA ALA A 162 -26.07 -8.87 11.41
C ALA A 162 -26.91 -8.97 12.68
N LYS A 163 -26.26 -8.83 13.85
CA LYS A 163 -26.92 -8.86 15.14
C LYS A 163 -26.58 -7.59 15.92
N ASP A 164 -27.60 -6.91 16.43
CA ASP A 164 -27.47 -5.64 17.17
C ASP A 164 -26.60 -4.59 16.42
N GLY A 165 -26.76 -4.50 15.10
CA GLY A 165 -25.98 -3.60 14.24
C GLY A 165 -24.58 -4.09 13.88
N LYS A 166 -24.12 -5.19 14.47
CA LYS A 166 -22.76 -5.72 14.31
C LYS A 166 -22.67 -6.79 13.21
N CYS A 167 -21.49 -6.87 12.58
CA CYS A 167 -21.22 -7.84 11.55
C CYS A 167 -21.08 -9.26 12.13
N GLU A 168 -21.73 -10.27 11.53
CA GLU A 168 -21.64 -11.65 11.99
C GLU A 168 -20.24 -12.28 11.81
N VAL A 169 -19.42 -11.77 10.87
CA VAL A 169 -18.07 -12.28 10.64
C VAL A 169 -17.07 -11.67 11.62
N ASN A 170 -17.24 -10.38 11.92
CA ASN A 170 -16.42 -9.67 12.91
C ASN A 170 -17.31 -8.77 13.77
N PRO A 171 -17.72 -9.23 14.97
CA PRO A 171 -18.59 -8.48 15.86
C PRO A 171 -18.03 -7.15 16.41
N ASP A 172 -16.71 -6.92 16.26
CA ASP A 172 -16.11 -5.63 16.60
C ASP A 172 -16.49 -4.54 15.60
N ASN A 173 -16.85 -4.93 14.36
CA ASN A 173 -17.22 -4.02 13.29
C ASN A 173 -18.75 -3.85 13.19
N ASP A 174 -19.16 -2.63 12.87
CA ASP A 174 -20.55 -2.36 12.48
C ASP A 174 -20.83 -3.01 11.11
N CYS A 175 -22.11 -3.39 10.89
CA CYS A 175 -22.52 -3.93 9.60
C CYS A 175 -22.59 -2.81 8.56
N VAL A 176 -21.71 -2.83 7.59
CA VAL A 176 -21.65 -1.80 6.53
C VAL A 176 -22.96 -1.66 5.77
N TRP A 177 -23.74 -2.75 5.61
CA TRP A 177 -25.01 -2.69 4.90
C TRP A 177 -26.13 -2.02 5.73
N ILE A 178 -26.05 -2.05 7.06
CA ILE A 178 -26.92 -1.26 7.93
C ILE A 178 -26.53 0.22 7.79
N GLU A 179 -25.25 0.56 7.83
CA GLU A 179 -24.78 1.93 7.60
C GLU A 179 -25.23 2.47 6.23
N ILE A 180 -25.09 1.66 5.16
CA ILE A 180 -25.55 2.03 3.80
C ILE A 180 -27.04 2.27 3.77
N TYR A 181 -27.85 1.38 4.38
CA TYR A 181 -29.28 1.54 4.47
C TYR A 181 -29.68 2.86 5.16
N ASP A 182 -29.10 3.11 6.33
CA ASP A 182 -29.39 4.33 7.09
C ASP A 182 -28.94 5.59 6.33
N ARG A 183 -27.78 5.53 5.69
CA ARG A 183 -27.28 6.62 4.84
C ARG A 183 -28.20 6.91 3.66
N LEU A 184 -28.61 5.89 2.92
CA LEU A 184 -29.51 6.03 1.77
C LEU A 184 -30.89 6.54 2.20
N LYS A 185 -31.38 6.14 3.37
CA LYS A 185 -32.60 6.65 3.98
C LYS A 185 -32.48 8.14 4.32
N GLU A 186 -31.38 8.53 4.95
CA GLU A 186 -31.09 9.92 5.33
C GLU A 186 -31.08 10.85 4.11
N ILE A 187 -30.43 10.44 3.01
CA ILE A 187 -30.30 11.24 1.78
C ILE A 187 -31.50 11.05 0.81
N GLY A 188 -32.54 10.31 1.21
CA GLY A 188 -33.74 10.10 0.40
C GLY A 188 -33.57 9.19 -0.83
N LYS A 189 -32.47 8.43 -0.93
CA LYS A 189 -32.13 7.57 -2.09
C LYS A 189 -32.47 6.09 -1.89
N LEU A 190 -32.99 5.68 -0.74
CA LEU A 190 -33.26 4.28 -0.43
C LEU A 190 -34.25 3.63 -1.42
N LYS A 191 -35.34 4.35 -1.82
CA LYS A 191 -36.32 3.80 -2.77
C LYS A 191 -35.73 3.57 -4.15
N GLU A 192 -34.86 4.48 -4.59
CA GLU A 192 -34.16 4.38 -5.87
C GLU A 192 -33.21 3.16 -5.86
N PHE A 193 -32.44 3.00 -4.78
CA PHE A 193 -31.56 1.84 -4.60
C PHE A 193 -32.33 0.51 -4.63
N LEU A 194 -33.44 0.41 -3.90
CA LEU A 194 -34.25 -0.83 -3.85
C LEU A 194 -34.95 -1.16 -5.17
N ALA A 195 -35.19 -0.16 -6.03
CA ALA A 195 -35.76 -0.36 -7.36
C ALA A 195 -34.70 -0.60 -8.45
N SER A 196 -33.42 -0.39 -8.13
CA SER A 196 -32.32 -0.59 -9.08
C SER A 196 -32.10 -2.07 -9.40
N PRO A 197 -31.67 -2.40 -10.61
CA PRO A 197 -31.27 -3.77 -10.94
C PRO A 197 -30.06 -4.20 -10.11
N VAL A 198 -29.89 -5.52 -9.96
CA VAL A 198 -28.71 -6.09 -9.32
C VAL A 198 -27.46 -5.64 -10.05
N HIS A 199 -26.51 -5.03 -9.31
CA HIS A 199 -25.22 -4.65 -9.84
C HIS A 199 -24.35 -5.91 -10.02
N VAL A 200 -23.89 -6.12 -11.23
CA VAL A 200 -22.93 -7.19 -11.57
C VAL A 200 -21.56 -6.55 -11.75
N HIS A 201 -20.65 -6.83 -10.84
CA HIS A 201 -19.30 -6.28 -10.87
C HIS A 201 -18.47 -6.93 -11.97
N ASP A 202 -17.82 -6.11 -12.78
CA ASP A 202 -16.87 -6.58 -13.80
C ASP A 202 -15.47 -6.77 -13.21
N TYR A 203 -15.16 -7.99 -12.80
CA TYR A 203 -13.84 -8.33 -12.26
C TYR A 203 -12.72 -8.32 -13.31
N SER A 204 -13.03 -8.20 -14.60
CA SER A 204 -12.02 -8.14 -15.66
C SER A 204 -11.28 -6.79 -15.71
N VAL A 205 -11.86 -5.73 -15.13
CA VAL A 205 -11.25 -4.39 -15.09
C VAL A 205 -10.05 -4.28 -14.13
N ASN A 206 -9.91 -5.23 -13.21
CA ASN A 206 -8.81 -5.26 -12.22
C ASN A 206 -8.08 -6.61 -12.22
N THR A 207 -7.43 -6.93 -13.31
CA THR A 207 -6.58 -8.13 -13.42
C THR A 207 -5.12 -7.79 -13.09
N ASN A 208 -4.43 -8.68 -12.41
CA ASN A 208 -3.02 -8.53 -12.08
C ASN A 208 -2.12 -9.25 -13.09
N PRO A 209 -1.03 -8.63 -13.57
CA PRO A 209 -0.63 -7.24 -13.36
C PRO A 209 -1.42 -6.28 -14.26
N SER A 210 -1.84 -5.14 -13.70
CA SER A 210 -2.52 -4.09 -14.45
C SER A 210 -1.54 -3.03 -14.93
N THR A 211 -1.78 -2.49 -16.13
CA THR A 211 -1.03 -1.38 -16.69
C THR A 211 -1.98 -0.32 -17.24
N LEU A 212 -1.75 0.93 -16.90
CA LEU A 212 -2.46 2.07 -17.46
C LEU A 212 -1.50 3.01 -18.16
N VAL A 213 -1.72 3.24 -19.47
CA VAL A 213 -0.98 4.22 -20.27
C VAL A 213 -1.95 5.33 -20.67
N LEU A 214 -1.59 6.59 -20.36
CA LEU A 214 -2.40 7.74 -20.76
C LEU A 214 -2.37 7.91 -22.29
N GLU A 215 -3.49 8.29 -22.90
CA GLU A 215 -3.64 8.39 -24.37
C GLU A 215 -2.59 9.27 -25.05
N ARG A 216 -2.22 10.40 -24.42
CA ARG A 216 -1.15 11.29 -24.91
C ARG A 216 0.21 10.61 -25.10
N ASP A 217 0.42 9.50 -24.40
CA ASP A 217 1.70 8.77 -24.39
C ASP A 217 1.64 7.46 -25.18
N LYS A 218 0.41 6.98 -25.58
CA LYS A 218 0.23 5.81 -26.45
C LYS A 218 0.89 6.00 -27.80
N ALA A 219 0.73 7.19 -28.41
CA ALA A 219 1.34 7.53 -29.68
C ALA A 219 2.89 7.52 -29.68
N ARG A 220 3.54 7.56 -28.50
CA ARG A 220 4.99 7.47 -28.36
C ARG A 220 5.50 6.04 -28.17
N SER A 221 4.66 5.12 -27.67
CA SER A 221 5.01 3.71 -27.48
C SER A 221 4.96 2.91 -28.80
N ASP A 222 4.07 3.28 -29.72
CA ASP A 222 3.89 2.59 -31.02
C ASP A 222 5.01 2.91 -32.03
N ASN A 223 5.89 3.86 -31.71
CA ASN A 223 7.04 4.25 -32.53
C ASN A 223 8.39 3.76 -31.99
N ARG A 224 8.41 2.78 -31.10
CA ARG A 224 9.62 2.09 -30.60
C ARG A 224 9.50 0.58 -30.90
#